data_3a9aad555e054d29cca8f3611fc510a9
#
_entry.id   3a9aad555e054d29cca8f3611fc510a9
#
_cell.length_a   1.000
_cell.length_b   1.000
_cell.length_c   1.000
_cell.angle_alpha   90.00
_cell.angle_beta   90.00
_cell.angle_gamma   90.00
#
_symmetry.space_group_name_H-M   'P 1'
#
loop_
_entity.id
_entity.type
_entity.pdbx_description
1 polymer ?
#
loop_
_entity_poly.entity_id
_entity_poly.type
_entity_poly.pdbx_seq_one_letter_code
_entity_poly.pdbx_strand_id
1 'polypeptide(L)'
;LWLSFRWAVFPVFPGRILRLFRRGHNEEESVIADLKSIGMRIDGEQTSMDFGWHVKGHCDGIIESGVPGAEKTRHLLEIKTYSKKRFDALCKSADIRKFSPTHYVQMQLYMHASNTRRALYYAICKDDDRVYTERVEYVESEAKKAIERAHRIVRSDRMPEPISADPSWYKCKFCDAHEMCHVTKLTKEVNCRTCAHSTALENGEWSC
;
A
#
# COMPACT_ATOMS: atom_id res chain seq x y z
N LEU A 1 -5.03 10.32 -4.42
CA LEU A 1 -4.76 9.31 -5.45
C LEU A 1 -4.71 9.92 -6.84
N TRP A 2 -5.77 10.61 -7.32
CA TRP A 2 -5.78 11.20 -8.66
C TRP A 2 -4.62 12.18 -8.90
N LEU A 3 -4.36 13.06 -7.94
CA LEU A 3 -3.23 14.01 -8.02
C LEU A 3 -1.87 13.32 -8.08
N SER A 4 -1.68 12.26 -7.28
CA SER A 4 -0.45 11.46 -7.33
C SER A 4 -0.31 10.73 -8.68
N PHE A 5 -1.40 10.17 -9.20
CA PHE A 5 -1.41 9.49 -10.50
C PHE A 5 -1.06 10.45 -11.63
N ARG A 6 -1.65 11.63 -11.67
CA ARG A 6 -1.37 12.67 -12.67
C ARG A 6 -0.05 13.44 -12.41
N TRP A 7 0.70 13.06 -11.39
CA TRP A 7 1.96 13.73 -11.02
C TRP A 7 1.83 15.25 -10.81
N ALA A 8 0.64 15.67 -10.42
CA ALA A 8 0.41 17.06 -10.03
C ALA A 8 1.11 17.39 -8.70
N VAL A 9 1.46 16.37 -7.93
CA VAL A 9 2.19 16.46 -6.66
C VAL A 9 3.38 15.52 -6.67
N PHE A 10 4.57 16.07 -6.50
CA PHE A 10 5.82 15.32 -6.38
C PHE A 10 6.39 15.49 -4.97
N PRO A 11 6.21 14.54 -4.05
CA PRO A 11 6.72 14.67 -2.70
C PRO A 11 8.25 14.61 -2.69
N VAL A 12 8.90 15.61 -2.12
CA VAL A 12 10.33 15.58 -1.83
C VAL A 12 10.54 15.12 -0.40
N PHE A 13 11.07 13.95 -0.24
CA PHE A 13 11.30 13.36 1.09
C PHE A 13 12.61 13.85 1.69
N PRO A 14 12.59 14.43 2.90
CA PRO A 14 13.82 14.81 3.61
C PRO A 14 14.63 13.55 3.99
N GLY A 15 15.95 13.70 4.13
CA GLY A 15 16.86 12.57 4.39
C GLY A 15 16.50 11.71 5.60
N ARG A 16 15.83 12.29 6.62
CA ARG A 16 15.29 11.53 7.76
C ARG A 16 14.23 10.51 7.32
N ILE A 17 13.33 10.89 6.41
CA ILE A 17 12.28 10.01 5.90
C ILE A 17 12.88 8.93 4.99
N LEU A 18 13.86 9.28 4.16
CA LEU A 18 14.57 8.30 3.33
C LEU A 18 15.29 7.24 4.19
N ARG A 19 15.89 7.64 5.33
CA ARG A 19 16.46 6.68 6.29
C ARG A 19 15.40 5.80 6.94
N LEU A 20 14.20 6.35 7.19
CA LEU A 20 13.09 5.56 7.72
C LEU A 20 12.63 4.49 6.71
N PHE A 21 12.53 4.84 5.43
CA PHE A 21 12.21 3.88 4.37
C PHE A 21 13.25 2.76 4.29
N ARG A 22 14.54 3.12 4.24
CA ARG A 22 15.63 2.13 4.24
C ARG A 22 15.59 1.21 5.46
N ARG A 23 15.30 1.75 6.66
CA ARG A 23 15.11 0.91 7.85
C ARG A 23 13.96 -0.08 7.66
N GLY A 24 12.85 0.35 7.06
CA GLY A 24 11.72 -0.54 6.75
C GLY A 24 12.14 -1.72 5.88
N HIS A 25 12.87 -1.47 4.80
CA HIS A 25 13.38 -2.54 3.92
C HIS A 25 14.34 -3.50 4.64
N ASN A 26 15.26 -2.99 5.45
CA ASN A 26 16.16 -3.85 6.22
C ASN A 26 15.39 -4.76 7.21
N GLU A 27 14.33 -4.25 7.82
CA GLU A 27 13.45 -5.05 8.69
C GLU A 27 12.67 -6.11 7.91
N GLU A 28 12.20 -5.80 6.70
CA GLU A 28 11.54 -6.78 5.83
C GLU A 28 12.48 -7.95 5.51
N GLU A 29 13.72 -7.68 5.11
CA GLU A 29 14.75 -8.70 4.85
C GLU A 29 15.04 -9.55 6.09
N SER A 30 15.17 -8.92 7.26
CA SER A 30 15.40 -9.59 8.53
C SER A 30 14.26 -10.53 8.90
N VAL A 31 13.02 -10.05 8.81
CA VAL A 31 11.82 -10.87 9.07
C VAL A 31 11.74 -12.07 8.15
N ILE A 32 12.00 -11.88 6.86
CA ILE A 32 11.96 -12.96 5.89
C ILE A 32 13.01 -14.02 6.24
N ALA A 33 14.22 -13.60 6.63
CA ALA A 33 15.28 -14.52 7.05
C ALA A 33 14.87 -15.30 8.32
N ASP A 34 14.28 -14.64 9.30
CA ASP A 34 13.81 -15.26 10.54
C ASP A 34 12.70 -16.28 10.26
N LEU A 35 11.71 -15.92 9.44
CA LEU A 35 10.61 -16.80 9.07
C LEU A 35 11.11 -18.04 8.28
N LYS A 36 12.09 -17.84 7.38
CA LYS A 36 12.76 -18.97 6.68
C LYS A 36 13.51 -19.86 7.66
N SER A 37 14.18 -19.30 8.67
CA SER A 37 14.95 -20.06 9.65
C SER A 37 14.10 -21.01 10.51
N ILE A 38 12.84 -20.66 10.74
CA ILE A 38 11.87 -21.51 11.48
C ILE A 38 11.08 -22.44 10.56
N GLY A 39 11.48 -22.57 9.27
CA GLY A 39 10.95 -23.56 8.34
C GLY A 39 9.84 -23.08 7.41
N MET A 40 9.53 -21.78 7.37
CA MET A 40 8.64 -21.25 6.35
C MET A 40 9.35 -21.19 4.99
N ARG A 41 8.66 -21.66 3.94
CA ARG A 41 9.15 -21.49 2.57
C ARG A 41 8.53 -20.24 1.98
N ILE A 42 9.35 -19.23 1.75
CA ILE A 42 8.95 -17.93 1.24
C ILE A 42 9.63 -17.71 -0.11
N ASP A 43 8.81 -17.42 -1.11
CA ASP A 43 9.20 -17.10 -2.48
C ASP A 43 8.56 -15.77 -2.91
N GLY A 44 8.88 -15.31 -4.12
CA GLY A 44 8.23 -14.14 -4.72
C GLY A 44 8.41 -12.83 -3.96
N GLU A 45 9.56 -12.65 -3.31
CA GLU A 45 9.91 -11.40 -2.62
C GLU A 45 9.88 -10.24 -3.61
N GLN A 46 9.25 -9.13 -3.23
CA GLN A 46 9.05 -7.93 -4.07
C GLN A 46 8.42 -8.22 -5.44
N THR A 47 7.58 -9.26 -5.53
CA THR A 47 6.88 -9.60 -6.78
C THR A 47 5.94 -8.47 -7.20
N SER A 48 6.10 -8.04 -8.46
CA SER A 48 5.23 -7.02 -9.05
C SER A 48 3.83 -7.59 -9.28
N MET A 49 2.84 -6.85 -8.82
CA MET A 49 1.41 -7.12 -9.04
C MET A 49 0.86 -6.06 -9.98
N ASP A 50 0.25 -6.49 -11.10
CA ASP A 50 -0.35 -5.59 -12.09
C ASP A 50 -1.87 -5.81 -12.09
N PHE A 51 -2.61 -4.72 -11.95
CA PHE A 51 -4.08 -4.71 -11.92
C PHE A 51 -4.67 -4.02 -13.17
N GLY A 52 -3.83 -3.74 -14.16
CA GLY A 52 -4.20 -2.95 -15.34
C GLY A 52 -4.33 -1.45 -15.04
N TRP A 53 -4.53 -0.65 -16.08
CA TRP A 53 -4.78 0.80 -15.97
C TRP A 53 -3.78 1.55 -15.09
N HIS A 54 -2.49 1.27 -15.24
CA HIS A 54 -1.40 1.88 -14.43
C HIS A 54 -1.45 1.56 -12.93
N VAL A 55 -2.29 0.64 -12.49
CA VAL A 55 -2.40 0.24 -11.09
C VAL A 55 -1.45 -0.91 -10.83
N LYS A 56 -0.37 -0.66 -10.11
CA LYS A 56 0.69 -1.64 -9.80
C LYS A 56 1.08 -1.58 -8.34
N GLY A 57 1.69 -2.64 -7.86
CA GLY A 57 2.26 -2.71 -6.52
C GLY A 57 3.25 -3.87 -6.43
N HIS A 58 3.88 -4.00 -5.26
CA HIS A 58 4.78 -5.10 -4.94
C HIS A 58 4.37 -5.68 -3.60
N CYS A 59 4.33 -7.00 -3.50
CA CYS A 59 4.12 -7.67 -2.22
C CYS A 59 5.46 -7.96 -1.54
N ASP A 60 5.47 -8.06 -0.23
CA ASP A 60 6.68 -8.33 0.54
C ASP A 60 7.15 -9.79 0.34
N GLY A 61 6.22 -10.72 0.08
CA GLY A 61 6.52 -12.11 -0.27
C GLY A 61 5.29 -13.00 -0.36
N ILE A 62 5.50 -14.24 -0.82
CA ILE A 62 4.51 -15.30 -0.80
C ILE A 62 5.06 -16.46 0.04
N ILE A 63 4.37 -16.79 1.12
CA ILE A 63 4.67 -17.98 1.93
C ILE A 63 4.00 -19.17 1.25
N GLU A 64 4.79 -20.06 0.68
CA GLU A 64 4.30 -21.26 0.01
C GLU A 64 3.85 -22.34 1.01
N SER A 65 4.52 -22.41 2.17
CA SER A 65 4.22 -23.37 3.23
C SER A 65 4.88 -23.02 4.56
N GLY A 66 4.45 -23.66 5.65
CA GLY A 66 5.11 -23.57 6.96
C GLY A 66 4.47 -22.59 7.93
N VAL A 67 3.36 -21.93 7.59
CA VAL A 67 2.65 -21.09 8.56
C VAL A 67 2.04 -21.98 9.66
N PRO A 68 2.33 -21.75 10.95
CA PRO A 68 1.82 -22.58 12.05
C PRO A 68 0.29 -22.70 12.04
N GLY A 69 -0.20 -23.96 12.08
CA GLY A 69 -1.63 -24.27 11.99
C GLY A 69 -2.24 -24.10 10.60
N ALA A 70 -1.42 -23.89 9.57
CA ALA A 70 -1.80 -23.84 8.17
C ALA A 70 -0.61 -24.18 7.24
N GLU A 71 0.15 -25.20 7.60
CA GLU A 71 1.47 -25.54 7.06
C GLU A 71 1.47 -25.80 5.55
N LYS A 72 0.35 -26.23 5.00
CA LYS A 72 0.19 -26.54 3.55
C LYS A 72 -0.51 -25.43 2.77
N THR A 73 -0.84 -24.31 3.43
CA THR A 73 -1.62 -23.22 2.80
C THR A 73 -0.72 -22.07 2.41
N ARG A 74 -0.85 -21.62 1.17
CA ARG A 74 -0.17 -20.41 0.69
C ARG A 74 -0.75 -19.16 1.37
N HIS A 75 0.14 -18.25 1.76
CA HIS A 75 -0.23 -16.97 2.32
C HIS A 75 0.53 -15.84 1.60
N LEU A 76 -0.16 -14.74 1.36
CA LEU A 76 0.52 -13.46 1.11
C LEU A 76 1.23 -13.04 2.39
N LEU A 77 2.45 -12.55 2.31
CA LEU A 77 3.16 -11.93 3.43
C LEU A 77 3.10 -10.40 3.30
N GLU A 78 2.69 -9.73 4.37
CA GLU A 78 2.70 -8.27 4.50
C GLU A 78 3.40 -7.89 5.80
N ILE A 79 4.54 -7.20 5.70
CA ILE A 79 5.40 -6.85 6.83
C ILE A 79 5.28 -5.35 7.12
N LYS A 80 5.13 -4.98 8.39
CA LYS A 80 5.08 -3.58 8.81
C LYS A 80 5.85 -3.34 10.09
N THR A 81 6.47 -2.16 10.19
CA THR A 81 7.16 -1.70 11.39
C THR A 81 6.45 -0.52 12.02
N TYR A 82 6.33 -0.53 13.34
CA TYR A 82 5.62 0.50 14.10
C TYR A 82 6.46 1.05 15.26
N SER A 83 6.20 2.31 15.61
CA SER A 83 6.60 2.82 16.91
C SER A 83 5.78 2.17 18.03
N LYS A 84 6.30 2.10 19.23
CA LYS A 84 5.64 1.50 20.40
C LYS A 84 4.18 1.96 20.56
N LYS A 85 3.93 3.27 20.51
CA LYS A 85 2.57 3.83 20.64
C LYS A 85 1.60 3.25 19.61
N ARG A 86 2.05 3.13 18.35
CA ARG A 86 1.21 2.64 17.26
C ARG A 86 1.08 1.12 17.30
N PHE A 87 2.12 0.42 17.73
CA PHE A 87 2.11 -1.02 17.94
C PHE A 87 1.14 -1.44 19.06
N ASP A 88 1.19 -0.73 20.21
CA ASP A 88 0.27 -0.96 21.31
C ASP A 88 -1.21 -0.74 20.90
N ALA A 89 -1.46 0.27 20.05
CA ALA A 89 -2.80 0.50 19.48
C ALA A 89 -3.25 -0.62 18.52
N LEU A 90 -2.33 -1.21 17.72
CA LEU A 90 -2.61 -2.38 16.89
C LEU A 90 -2.98 -3.58 17.77
N CYS A 91 -2.14 -3.89 18.78
CA CYS A 91 -2.41 -5.00 19.71
C CYS A 91 -3.76 -4.84 20.44
N LYS A 92 -4.11 -3.61 20.82
CA LYS A 92 -5.41 -3.30 21.46
C LYS A 92 -6.57 -3.47 20.50
N SER A 93 -6.41 -3.11 19.22
CA SER A 93 -7.43 -3.29 18.19
C SER A 93 -7.66 -4.78 17.88
N ALA A 94 -6.57 -5.55 17.83
CA ALA A 94 -6.55 -6.98 17.44
C ALA A 94 -7.32 -7.26 16.14
N ASP A 95 -7.35 -6.29 15.22
CA ASP A 95 -8.08 -6.34 13.96
C ASP A 95 -7.47 -5.32 12.98
N ILE A 96 -6.71 -5.82 12.01
CA ILE A 96 -6.01 -4.96 11.03
C ILE A 96 -6.99 -4.18 10.14
N ARG A 97 -8.17 -4.72 9.87
CA ARG A 97 -9.19 -4.05 9.08
C ARG A 97 -9.64 -2.75 9.74
N LYS A 98 -9.78 -2.76 11.06
CA LYS A 98 -10.14 -1.58 11.85
C LYS A 98 -8.96 -0.65 12.10
N PHE A 99 -7.81 -1.24 12.44
CA PHE A 99 -6.61 -0.48 12.77
C PHE A 99 -6.02 0.24 11.56
N SER A 100 -5.89 -0.45 10.44
CA SER A 100 -5.36 0.10 9.19
C SER A 100 -6.13 -0.42 7.96
N PRO A 101 -7.28 0.19 7.64
CA PRO A 101 -8.05 -0.18 6.45
C PRO A 101 -7.23 -0.14 5.16
N THR A 102 -6.19 0.71 5.10
CA THR A 102 -5.30 0.81 3.94
C THR A 102 -4.48 -0.47 3.75
N HIS A 103 -3.85 -1.00 4.82
CA HIS A 103 -3.09 -2.25 4.75
C HIS A 103 -4.02 -3.44 4.47
N TYR A 104 -5.22 -3.44 5.08
CA TYR A 104 -6.22 -4.45 4.79
C TYR A 104 -6.58 -4.50 3.30
N VAL A 105 -6.89 -3.35 2.68
CA VAL A 105 -7.21 -3.26 1.25
C VAL A 105 -6.01 -3.64 0.39
N GLN A 106 -4.80 -3.25 0.76
CA GLN A 106 -3.56 -3.63 0.07
C GLN A 106 -3.42 -5.16 0.03
N MET A 107 -3.59 -5.84 1.16
CA MET A 107 -3.58 -7.31 1.21
C MET A 107 -4.68 -7.94 0.35
N GLN A 108 -5.90 -7.37 0.33
CA GLN A 108 -6.98 -7.87 -0.52
C GLN A 108 -6.63 -7.79 -2.01
N LEU A 109 -6.03 -6.68 -2.44
CA LEU A 109 -5.54 -6.51 -3.81
C LEU A 109 -4.46 -7.54 -4.15
N TYR A 110 -3.46 -7.69 -3.31
CA TYR A 110 -2.34 -8.60 -3.56
C TYR A 110 -2.76 -10.07 -3.50
N MET A 111 -3.66 -10.45 -2.59
CA MET A 111 -4.24 -11.78 -2.57
C MET A 111 -5.04 -12.08 -3.85
N HIS A 112 -5.74 -11.09 -4.39
CA HIS A 112 -6.44 -11.22 -5.67
C HIS A 112 -5.46 -11.52 -6.81
N ALA A 113 -4.40 -10.72 -6.94
CA ALA A 113 -3.40 -10.87 -8.01
C ALA A 113 -2.58 -12.17 -7.89
N SER A 114 -2.18 -12.56 -6.67
CA SER A 114 -1.40 -13.77 -6.41
C SER A 114 -2.22 -15.05 -6.34
N ASN A 115 -3.54 -14.95 -6.47
CA ASN A 115 -4.48 -16.07 -6.29
C ASN A 115 -4.26 -16.79 -4.94
N THR A 116 -3.96 -16.03 -3.88
CA THR A 116 -3.89 -16.55 -2.51
C THR A 116 -5.20 -16.27 -1.78
N ARG A 117 -5.56 -17.13 -0.83
CA ARG A 117 -6.82 -17.01 -0.07
C ARG A 117 -6.60 -16.47 1.34
N ARG A 118 -5.36 -16.33 1.75
CA ARG A 118 -4.97 -15.85 3.09
C ARG A 118 -3.75 -14.97 2.99
N ALA A 119 -3.65 -14.01 3.90
CA ALA A 119 -2.45 -13.25 4.15
C ALA A 119 -1.99 -13.48 5.59
N LEU A 120 -0.68 -13.46 5.80
CA LEU A 120 -0.04 -13.29 7.10
C LEU A 120 0.41 -11.83 7.21
N TYR A 121 -0.30 -11.08 8.04
CA TYR A 121 0.14 -9.76 8.45
C TYR A 121 1.14 -9.91 9.58
N TYR A 122 2.35 -9.37 9.41
CA TYR A 122 3.44 -9.45 10.37
C TYR A 122 3.89 -8.04 10.75
N ALA A 123 3.78 -7.68 12.00
CA ALA A 123 4.15 -6.35 12.46
C ALA A 123 5.18 -6.42 13.60
N ILE A 124 6.20 -5.54 13.52
CA ILE A 124 7.24 -5.42 14.54
C ILE A 124 7.16 -4.05 15.19
N CYS A 125 7.29 -4.04 16.51
CA CYS A 125 7.57 -2.86 17.28
C CYS A 125 9.07 -2.54 17.21
N LYS A 126 9.45 -1.50 16.50
CA LYS A 126 10.86 -1.10 16.32
C LYS A 126 11.51 -0.48 17.59
N ASP A 127 10.77 -0.37 18.67
CA ASP A 127 11.26 0.22 19.93
C ASP A 127 11.53 -0.85 21.02
N ASP A 128 10.92 -2.06 20.87
CA ASP A 128 11.06 -3.14 21.85
C ASP A 128 10.98 -4.56 21.25
N ASP A 129 11.04 -4.67 19.89
CA ASP A 129 11.11 -5.89 19.10
C ASP A 129 9.93 -6.87 19.27
N ARG A 130 8.84 -6.45 19.92
CA ARG A 130 7.62 -7.26 20.01
C ARG A 130 7.01 -7.49 18.66
N VAL A 131 6.46 -8.68 18.46
CA VAL A 131 5.82 -9.11 17.22
C VAL A 131 4.32 -9.24 17.42
N TYR A 132 3.56 -8.81 16.41
CA TYR A 132 2.14 -9.05 16.25
C TYR A 132 1.90 -9.75 14.91
N THR A 133 1.11 -10.82 14.92
CA THR A 133 0.72 -11.52 13.70
C THR A 133 -0.78 -11.66 13.63
N GLU A 134 -1.33 -11.54 12.42
CA GLU A 134 -2.75 -11.74 12.15
C GLU A 134 -2.93 -12.44 10.80
N ARG A 135 -3.78 -13.47 10.75
CA ARG A 135 -4.20 -14.08 9.49
C ARG A 135 -5.42 -13.35 8.95
N VAL A 136 -5.31 -12.89 7.71
CA VAL A 136 -6.38 -12.17 7.01
C VAL A 136 -6.90 -13.04 5.89
N GLU A 137 -8.22 -13.20 5.84
CA GLU A 137 -8.87 -13.95 4.76
C GLU A 137 -9.16 -13.05 3.55
N TYR A 138 -9.08 -13.67 2.37
CA TYR A 138 -9.43 -13.00 1.13
C TYR A 138 -10.94 -12.83 0.99
N VAL A 139 -11.34 -11.60 0.67
CA VAL A 139 -12.72 -11.21 0.40
C VAL A 139 -12.79 -10.61 -1.00
N GLU A 140 -13.25 -11.40 -1.97
CA GLU A 140 -13.26 -11.03 -3.39
C GLU A 140 -13.97 -9.68 -3.66
N SER A 141 -15.08 -9.44 -2.99
CA SER A 141 -15.84 -8.19 -3.16
C SER A 141 -15.05 -6.95 -2.72
N GLU A 142 -14.19 -7.05 -1.71
CA GLU A 142 -13.33 -5.95 -1.25
C GLU A 142 -12.21 -5.67 -2.26
N ALA A 143 -11.58 -6.72 -2.79
CA ALA A 143 -10.55 -6.59 -3.83
C ALA A 143 -11.13 -5.97 -5.10
N LYS A 144 -12.25 -6.49 -5.62
CA LYS A 144 -12.92 -5.97 -6.81
C LYS A 144 -13.32 -4.50 -6.67
N LYS A 145 -13.94 -4.13 -5.54
CA LYS A 145 -14.28 -2.72 -5.25
C LYS A 145 -13.05 -1.80 -5.27
N ALA A 146 -11.92 -2.27 -4.73
CA ALA A 146 -10.70 -1.49 -4.69
C ALA A 146 -10.10 -1.32 -6.10
N ILE A 147 -10.08 -2.38 -6.92
CA ILE A 147 -9.64 -2.34 -8.31
C ILE A 147 -10.52 -1.39 -9.14
N GLU A 148 -11.83 -1.55 -9.08
CA GLU A 148 -12.78 -0.70 -9.78
C GLU A 148 -12.63 0.78 -9.40
N ARG A 149 -12.43 1.05 -8.11
CA ARG A 149 -12.15 2.41 -7.63
C ARG A 149 -10.86 2.96 -8.21
N ALA A 150 -9.79 2.16 -8.25
CA ALA A 150 -8.51 2.57 -8.81
C ALA A 150 -8.62 2.85 -10.31
N HIS A 151 -9.25 1.94 -11.07
CA HIS A 151 -9.49 2.12 -12.51
C HIS A 151 -10.33 3.37 -12.79
N ARG A 152 -11.39 3.62 -12.02
CA ARG A 152 -12.21 4.83 -12.17
C ARG A 152 -11.39 6.10 -11.93
N ILE A 153 -10.49 6.09 -10.93
CA ILE A 153 -9.62 7.24 -10.66
C ILE A 153 -8.63 7.48 -11.81
N VAL A 154 -8.02 6.42 -12.32
CA VAL A 154 -7.07 6.50 -13.43
C VAL A 154 -7.74 7.00 -14.71
N ARG A 155 -8.94 6.53 -15.02
CA ARG A 155 -9.71 6.88 -16.21
C ARG A 155 -10.37 8.25 -16.13
N SER A 156 -10.41 8.88 -14.94
CA SER A 156 -11.01 10.21 -14.79
C SER A 156 -10.13 11.27 -15.45
N ASP A 157 -10.70 12.07 -16.35
CA ASP A 157 -10.09 13.23 -16.98
C ASP A 157 -10.11 14.48 -16.08
N ARG A 158 -10.86 14.43 -14.97
CA ARG A 158 -11.05 15.55 -14.05
C ARG A 158 -10.60 15.20 -12.65
N MET A 159 -10.01 16.20 -11.98
CA MET A 159 -9.71 16.11 -10.57
C MET A 159 -11.02 15.91 -9.78
N PRO A 160 -11.12 14.86 -8.96
CA PRO A 160 -12.29 14.69 -8.09
C PRO A 160 -12.34 15.79 -7.05
N GLU A 161 -13.53 16.02 -6.50
CA GLU A 161 -13.72 16.97 -5.41
C GLU A 161 -12.78 16.66 -4.23
N PRO A 162 -12.23 17.69 -3.58
CA PRO A 162 -11.44 17.55 -2.37
C PRO A 162 -12.20 16.76 -1.29
N ILE A 163 -11.48 16.01 -0.47
CA ILE A 163 -12.07 15.26 0.65
C ILE A 163 -12.66 16.16 1.74
N SER A 164 -12.30 17.43 1.74
CA SER A 164 -12.84 18.49 2.58
C SER A 164 -12.62 19.84 1.93
N ALA A 165 -13.56 20.75 2.10
CA ALA A 165 -13.40 22.16 1.74
C ALA A 165 -12.54 22.93 2.75
N ASP A 166 -12.37 22.40 3.98
CA ASP A 166 -11.55 23.00 5.03
C ASP A 166 -10.07 22.60 4.88
N PRO A 167 -9.19 23.57 4.50
CA PRO A 167 -7.76 23.29 4.37
C PRO A 167 -7.08 23.00 5.71
N SER A 168 -7.67 23.41 6.84
CA SER A 168 -7.11 23.20 8.18
C SER A 168 -7.41 21.80 8.74
N TRP A 169 -8.37 21.09 8.16
CA TRP A 169 -8.67 19.72 8.58
C TRP A 169 -7.42 18.85 8.55
N TYR A 170 -7.20 18.07 9.62
CA TYR A 170 -5.92 17.38 9.83
C TYR A 170 -5.46 16.51 8.65
N LYS A 171 -6.40 15.86 7.92
CA LYS A 171 -6.07 15.07 6.73
C LYS A 171 -5.66 15.94 5.52
N CYS A 172 -6.17 17.14 5.41
CA CYS A 172 -5.78 18.10 4.39
C CYS A 172 -4.46 18.79 4.76
N LYS A 173 -4.35 19.26 5.99
CA LYS A 173 -3.17 19.98 6.50
C LYS A 173 -1.85 19.20 6.33
N PHE A 174 -1.88 17.87 6.49
CA PHE A 174 -0.71 17.00 6.37
C PHE A 174 -0.68 16.22 5.05
N CYS A 175 -1.48 16.60 4.06
CA CYS A 175 -1.53 15.98 2.76
C CYS A 175 -0.49 16.61 1.82
N ASP A 176 0.31 15.78 1.13
CA ASP A 176 1.28 16.25 0.14
C ASP A 176 0.62 17.06 -1.00
N ALA A 177 -0.67 16.81 -1.25
CA ALA A 177 -1.46 17.52 -2.24
C ALA A 177 -2.15 18.80 -1.71
N HIS A 178 -1.90 19.21 -0.47
CA HIS A 178 -2.55 20.35 0.18
C HIS A 178 -2.46 21.62 -0.67
N GLU A 179 -1.25 21.98 -1.11
CA GLU A 179 -1.01 23.17 -1.92
C GLU A 179 -1.81 23.15 -3.22
N MET A 180 -1.79 22.00 -3.93
CA MET A 180 -2.51 21.83 -5.18
C MET A 180 -4.03 21.90 -5.00
N CYS A 181 -4.57 21.32 -3.92
CA CYS A 181 -6.01 21.30 -3.65
C CYS A 181 -6.55 22.64 -3.18
N HIS A 182 -5.82 23.35 -2.31
CA HIS A 182 -6.37 24.46 -1.54
C HIS A 182 -5.71 25.82 -1.83
N VAL A 183 -4.56 25.85 -2.51
CA VAL A 183 -3.80 27.08 -2.70
C VAL A 183 -3.61 27.41 -4.17
N THR A 184 -2.72 26.72 -4.86
CA THR A 184 -2.31 27.11 -6.21
C THR A 184 -3.17 26.54 -7.33
N LYS A 185 -3.73 25.36 -7.12
CA LYS A 185 -4.47 24.56 -8.13
C LYS A 185 -3.71 24.37 -9.45
N LEU A 186 -2.39 24.52 -9.44
CA LEU A 186 -1.51 24.41 -10.60
C LEU A 186 -0.60 23.20 -10.46
N THR A 187 -0.41 22.47 -11.57
CA THR A 187 0.59 21.41 -11.65
C THR A 187 2.00 21.99 -11.73
N LYS A 188 2.96 21.34 -11.06
CA LYS A 188 4.39 21.72 -11.10
C LYS A 188 5.14 21.09 -12.28
N GLU A 189 4.57 20.06 -12.87
CA GLU A 189 5.19 19.26 -13.92
C GLU A 189 4.41 19.40 -15.23
N VAL A 190 5.14 19.43 -16.35
CA VAL A 190 4.56 19.43 -17.70
C VAL A 190 5.02 18.19 -18.43
N ASN A 191 4.17 17.18 -18.50
CA ASN A 191 4.41 15.90 -19.17
C ASN A 191 3.08 15.25 -19.58
N CYS A 192 3.10 14.08 -20.22
CA CYS A 192 1.87 13.40 -20.63
C CYS A 192 0.91 13.11 -19.49
N ARG A 193 1.40 12.83 -18.28
CA ARG A 193 0.53 12.56 -17.11
C ARG A 193 -0.22 13.80 -16.63
N THR A 194 0.39 14.96 -16.75
CA THR A 194 -0.21 16.25 -16.33
C THR A 194 -0.95 16.95 -17.45
N CYS A 195 -0.84 16.48 -18.69
CA CYS A 195 -1.49 17.04 -19.86
C CYS A 195 -3.01 16.78 -19.82
N ALA A 196 -3.81 17.80 -20.02
CA ALA A 196 -5.27 17.70 -20.07
C ALA A 196 -5.79 16.93 -21.30
N HIS A 197 -4.96 16.78 -22.33
CA HIS A 197 -5.31 16.11 -23.59
C HIS A 197 -4.87 14.64 -23.64
N SER A 198 -4.11 14.19 -22.66
CA SER A 198 -3.64 12.81 -22.62
C SER A 198 -4.64 11.87 -21.94
N THR A 199 -4.79 10.68 -22.50
CA THR A 199 -5.64 9.61 -21.99
C THR A 199 -4.78 8.45 -21.52
N ALA A 200 -5.01 7.96 -20.30
CA ALA A 200 -4.39 6.76 -19.81
C ALA A 200 -4.97 5.53 -20.52
N LEU A 201 -4.12 4.61 -20.97
CA LEU A 201 -4.52 3.36 -21.61
C LEU A 201 -4.42 2.18 -20.65
N GLU A 202 -5.14 1.11 -20.94
CA GLU A 202 -5.20 -0.10 -20.12
C GLU A 202 -3.84 -0.79 -20.00
N ASN A 203 -3.03 -0.74 -21.06
CA ASN A 203 -1.67 -1.32 -21.09
C ASN A 203 -0.61 -0.51 -20.33
N GLY A 204 -0.99 0.57 -19.66
CA GLY A 204 -0.06 1.42 -18.93
C GLY A 204 0.62 2.51 -19.77
N GLU A 205 0.21 2.71 -21.01
CA GLU A 205 0.68 3.79 -21.89
C GLU A 205 -0.25 5.01 -21.84
N TRP A 206 0.13 6.05 -22.58
CA TRP A 206 -0.64 7.28 -22.74
C TRP A 206 -0.86 7.57 -24.22
N SER A 207 -2.06 8.01 -24.56
CA SER A 207 -2.37 8.57 -25.87
C SER A 207 -2.68 10.06 -25.80
N CYS A 208 -2.39 10.80 -26.85
CA CYS A 208 -2.78 12.18 -27.08
C CYS A 208 -3.86 12.27 -28.17
#